data_adad299b4308296a7ae87237f1afcfab
#
_entry.id   adad299b4308296a7ae87237f1afcfab
#
_cell.length_a   1.000
_cell.length_b   1.000
_cell.length_c   1.000
_cell.angle_alpha   90.00
_cell.angle_beta   90.00
_cell.angle_gamma   90.00
#
_symmetry.space_group_name_H-M   'P 1'
#
loop_
_entity.id
_entity.type
_entity.pdbx_description
1 polymer ?
#
loop_
_entity_poly.entity_id
_entity_poly.type
_entity_poly.pdbx_seq_one_letter_code
_entity_poly.pdbx_strand_id
1 'polypeptide(L)'
;MNVIAIFGGSGFIGSELIYALAKHKVEIRLFTQNKFRANHLKVFPSLKLVQYNPKSNLLELLKGTDTVINCIGILHENHTNQFDEIHAIWLKKLAGLIKQLKIKRFIHLSALRAEKNAPSKYLKSKFRGEKYIQEICKASNWTIFRPSVVFGENDSFINLFSKMIQFLPIIFVVSSKAKFQPIAVNDLISIIVKSIDDKKTFKKIYNVGGPKIYTFMSLLKLISNSMHKQRLFIPLSRNLSYAMVRLLEFSPVKLITRDNLKSMELDNVTTINDAYQFESTLIELETYLDKLND
;
A
#
# COMPACT_ATOMS: atom_id res chain seq x y z
N MET A 1 6.66 15.79 -23.16
CA MET A 1 5.59 15.33 -22.26
C MET A 1 6.18 14.25 -21.38
N ASN A 2 6.08 14.35 -20.06
CA ASN A 2 6.66 13.37 -19.14
C ASN A 2 5.88 12.06 -19.23
N VAL A 3 6.58 10.92 -19.41
CA VAL A 3 5.97 9.59 -19.54
C VAL A 3 6.15 8.84 -18.22
N ILE A 4 5.04 8.51 -17.56
CA ILE A 4 5.02 7.83 -16.26
C ILE A 4 4.52 6.40 -16.43
N ALA A 5 5.36 5.42 -16.17
CA ALA A 5 4.97 4.01 -16.13
C ALA A 5 4.55 3.62 -14.72
N ILE A 6 3.33 3.08 -14.57
CA ILE A 6 2.76 2.68 -13.28
C ILE A 6 2.53 1.17 -13.26
N PHE A 7 3.18 0.50 -12.32
CA PHE A 7 2.94 -0.90 -11.99
C PHE A 7 2.02 -1.00 -10.77
N GLY A 8 1.01 -1.88 -10.86
CA GLY A 8 0.00 -1.99 -9.79
C GLY A 8 -1.08 -0.89 -9.82
N GLY A 9 -1.19 -0.14 -10.93
CA GLY A 9 -2.13 0.95 -11.10
C GLY A 9 -3.61 0.53 -11.15
N SER A 10 -3.93 -0.76 -11.30
CA SER A 10 -5.31 -1.26 -11.19
C SER A 10 -5.71 -1.65 -9.76
N GLY A 11 -4.84 -1.49 -8.77
CA GLY A 11 -5.12 -1.68 -7.36
C GLY A 11 -5.59 -0.39 -6.69
N PHE A 12 -6.01 -0.46 -5.42
CA PHE A 12 -6.56 0.66 -4.64
C PHE A 12 -5.71 1.94 -4.75
N ILE A 13 -4.48 1.93 -4.24
CA ILE A 13 -3.61 3.13 -4.26
C ILE A 13 -3.24 3.53 -5.68
N GLY A 14 -3.00 2.55 -6.55
CA GLY A 14 -2.59 2.82 -7.93
C GLY A 14 -3.68 3.47 -8.78
N SER A 15 -4.95 3.13 -8.58
CA SER A 15 -6.07 3.76 -9.27
C SER A 15 -6.22 5.22 -8.85
N GLU A 16 -6.17 5.50 -7.55
CA GLU A 16 -6.21 6.87 -7.03
C GLU A 16 -5.05 7.73 -7.54
N LEU A 17 -3.85 7.13 -7.66
CA LEU A 17 -2.72 7.80 -8.26
C LEU A 17 -2.97 8.16 -9.74
N ILE A 18 -3.58 7.26 -10.50
CA ILE A 18 -3.93 7.52 -11.90
C ILE A 18 -4.98 8.64 -12.00
N TYR A 19 -6.02 8.64 -11.14
CA TYR A 19 -7.00 9.73 -11.08
C TYR A 19 -6.34 11.09 -10.81
N ALA A 20 -5.38 11.15 -9.91
CA ALA A 20 -4.65 12.38 -9.63
C ALA A 20 -3.77 12.81 -10.81
N LEU A 21 -2.97 11.89 -11.37
CA LEU A 21 -2.05 12.18 -12.47
C LEU A 21 -2.76 12.54 -13.78
N ALA A 22 -3.96 12.02 -14.03
CA ALA A 22 -4.74 12.34 -15.22
C ALA A 22 -5.16 13.83 -15.31
N LYS A 23 -5.08 14.57 -14.19
CA LYS A 23 -5.30 16.02 -14.12
C LYS A 23 -4.08 16.82 -14.58
N HIS A 24 -2.94 16.17 -14.79
CA HIS A 24 -1.68 16.80 -15.20
C HIS A 24 -1.36 16.48 -16.68
N LYS A 25 -0.50 17.30 -17.29
CA LYS A 25 -0.03 17.11 -18.68
C LYS A 25 1.05 16.01 -18.78
N VAL A 26 0.68 14.75 -18.48
CA VAL A 26 1.58 13.58 -18.51
C VAL A 26 0.98 12.47 -19.36
N GLU A 27 1.82 11.61 -19.96
CA GLU A 27 1.40 10.33 -20.53
C GLU A 27 1.50 9.27 -19.44
N ILE A 28 0.43 8.56 -19.16
CA ILE A 28 0.41 7.49 -18.17
C ILE A 28 0.43 6.15 -18.91
N ARG A 29 1.43 5.31 -18.64
CA ARG A 29 1.48 3.91 -19.11
C ARG A 29 1.16 2.99 -17.94
N LEU A 30 -0.08 2.46 -17.91
CA LEU A 30 -0.50 1.50 -16.90
C LEU A 30 -0.09 0.09 -17.30
N PHE A 31 0.89 -0.45 -16.60
CA PHE A 31 1.34 -1.83 -16.76
C PHE A 31 0.44 -2.78 -15.95
N THR A 32 -0.26 -3.68 -16.64
CA THR A 32 -1.16 -4.65 -16.01
C THR A 32 -1.07 -6.03 -16.66
N GLN A 33 -1.23 -7.08 -15.87
CA GLN A 33 -1.37 -8.45 -16.37
C GLN A 33 -2.81 -8.76 -16.78
N ASN A 34 -3.79 -8.03 -16.22
CA ASN A 34 -5.20 -8.21 -16.49
C ASN A 34 -5.86 -6.87 -16.87
N LYS A 35 -6.14 -6.69 -18.16
CA LYS A 35 -6.78 -5.47 -18.69
C LYS A 35 -8.18 -5.22 -18.10
N PHE A 36 -8.92 -6.28 -17.77
CA PHE A 36 -10.28 -6.14 -17.25
C PHE A 36 -10.30 -5.40 -15.91
N ARG A 37 -9.31 -5.62 -15.05
CA ARG A 37 -9.18 -4.89 -13.78
C ARG A 37 -8.93 -3.39 -13.94
N ALA A 38 -8.50 -2.96 -15.12
CA ALA A 38 -8.17 -1.56 -15.42
C ALA A 38 -9.22 -0.88 -16.32
N ASN A 39 -10.34 -1.54 -16.62
CA ASN A 39 -11.35 -0.99 -17.54
C ASN A 39 -11.94 0.34 -17.10
N HIS A 40 -12.16 0.54 -15.80
CA HIS A 40 -12.66 1.78 -15.22
C HIS A 40 -11.71 2.98 -15.42
N LEU A 41 -10.43 2.72 -15.69
CA LEU A 41 -9.43 3.77 -15.92
C LEU A 41 -9.30 4.19 -17.39
N LYS A 42 -9.92 3.47 -18.32
CA LYS A 42 -9.83 3.78 -19.77
C LYS A 42 -10.50 5.09 -20.18
N VAL A 43 -11.24 5.71 -19.28
CA VAL A 43 -11.91 7.00 -19.51
C VAL A 43 -10.91 8.17 -19.65
N PHE A 44 -9.64 7.97 -19.25
CA PHE A 44 -8.62 9.01 -19.32
C PHE A 44 -7.86 8.96 -20.65
N PRO A 45 -7.93 10.01 -21.50
CA PRO A 45 -7.22 10.05 -22.80
C PRO A 45 -5.68 9.97 -22.65
N SER A 46 -5.13 10.42 -21.50
CA SER A 46 -3.71 10.39 -21.21
C SER A 46 -3.20 8.99 -20.80
N LEU A 47 -4.11 8.00 -20.63
CA LEU A 47 -3.77 6.67 -20.17
C LEU A 47 -3.62 5.69 -21.34
N LYS A 48 -2.47 5.02 -21.39
CA LYS A 48 -2.21 3.86 -22.26
C LYS A 48 -2.11 2.58 -21.42
N LEU A 49 -2.97 1.60 -21.70
CA LEU A 49 -2.88 0.28 -21.09
C LEU A 49 -1.81 -0.55 -21.76
N VAL A 50 -0.80 -0.94 -21.02
CA VAL A 50 0.27 -1.83 -21.45
C VAL A 50 0.07 -3.20 -20.79
N GLN A 51 -0.45 -4.16 -21.57
CA GLN A 51 -0.56 -5.53 -21.06
C GLN A 51 0.79 -6.23 -21.12
N TYR A 52 1.15 -6.90 -20.02
CA TYR A 52 2.36 -7.72 -19.98
C TYR A 52 2.10 -9.05 -19.24
N ASN A 53 2.95 -10.01 -19.50
CA ASN A 53 2.99 -11.31 -18.84
C ASN A 53 4.46 -11.67 -18.50
N PRO A 54 4.73 -12.78 -17.81
CA PRO A 54 6.10 -13.15 -17.45
C PRO A 54 7.07 -13.28 -18.63
N LYS A 55 6.56 -13.58 -19.84
CA LYS A 55 7.36 -13.73 -21.09
C LYS A 55 7.53 -12.41 -21.87
N SER A 56 6.85 -11.34 -21.47
CA SER A 56 6.91 -10.04 -22.16
C SER A 56 8.30 -9.42 -22.06
N ASN A 57 8.76 -8.79 -23.14
CA ASN A 57 9.97 -7.99 -23.15
C ASN A 57 9.71 -6.62 -22.49
N LEU A 58 9.79 -6.57 -21.16
CA LEU A 58 9.57 -5.35 -20.40
C LEU A 58 10.58 -4.25 -20.71
N LEU A 59 11.79 -4.61 -21.17
CA LEU A 59 12.79 -3.64 -21.58
C LEU A 59 12.27 -2.79 -22.74
N GLU A 60 11.68 -3.44 -23.75
CA GLU A 60 11.09 -2.76 -24.92
C GLU A 60 9.86 -1.92 -24.52
N LEU A 61 9.00 -2.49 -23.69
CA LEU A 61 7.75 -1.82 -23.25
C LEU A 61 8.01 -0.58 -22.40
N LEU A 62 9.14 -0.52 -21.67
CA LEU A 62 9.53 0.63 -20.85
C LEU A 62 10.36 1.69 -21.60
N LYS A 63 10.73 1.48 -22.87
CA LYS A 63 11.46 2.50 -23.65
C LYS A 63 10.69 3.83 -23.67
N GLY A 64 11.44 4.92 -23.54
CA GLY A 64 10.88 6.27 -23.51
C GLY A 64 10.07 6.61 -22.24
N THR A 65 10.26 5.85 -21.15
CA THR A 65 9.69 6.17 -19.84
C THR A 65 10.65 7.07 -19.07
N ASP A 66 10.13 8.17 -18.51
CA ASP A 66 10.91 9.10 -17.68
C ASP A 66 10.84 8.72 -16.19
N THR A 67 9.66 8.31 -15.74
CA THR A 67 9.37 7.98 -14.34
C THR A 67 8.71 6.60 -14.24
N VAL A 68 9.16 5.78 -13.31
CA VAL A 68 8.49 4.53 -12.94
C VAL A 68 7.94 4.66 -11.53
N ILE A 69 6.66 4.28 -11.35
CA ILE A 69 6.02 4.20 -10.03
C ILE A 69 5.56 2.77 -9.80
N ASN A 70 6.03 2.14 -8.72
CA ASN A 70 5.64 0.79 -8.37
C ASN A 70 4.75 0.76 -7.14
N CYS A 71 3.47 0.46 -7.36
CA CYS A 71 2.44 0.25 -6.34
C CYS A 71 2.11 -1.23 -6.13
N ILE A 72 2.84 -2.16 -6.76
CA ILE A 72 2.57 -3.59 -6.59
C ILE A 72 2.86 -4.03 -5.17
N GLY A 73 1.89 -4.71 -4.57
CA GLY A 73 2.02 -5.35 -3.27
C GLY A 73 0.86 -6.30 -3.02
N ILE A 74 1.09 -7.27 -2.14
CA ILE A 74 0.07 -8.21 -1.66
C ILE A 74 0.11 -8.22 -0.14
N LEU A 75 -1.04 -8.47 0.50
CA LEU A 75 -1.17 -8.57 1.96
C LEU A 75 -1.25 -10.01 2.46
N HIS A 76 -1.45 -10.97 1.55
CA HIS A 76 -1.54 -12.40 1.84
C HIS A 76 -0.85 -13.20 0.73
N GLU A 77 -0.18 -14.27 1.13
CA GLU A 77 0.35 -15.26 0.18
C GLU A 77 -0.76 -16.21 -0.28
N ASN A 78 -0.65 -16.67 -1.52
CA ASN A 78 -1.42 -17.76 -2.08
C ASN A 78 -0.51 -18.68 -2.91
N HIS A 79 -1.07 -19.72 -3.54
CA HIS A 79 -0.29 -20.68 -4.32
C HIS A 79 0.52 -20.05 -5.47
N THR A 80 0.06 -18.94 -6.03
CA THR A 80 0.67 -18.28 -7.19
C THR A 80 1.45 -17.01 -6.85
N ASN A 81 1.19 -16.40 -5.69
CA ASN A 81 1.78 -15.12 -5.29
C ASN A 81 2.38 -15.25 -3.89
N GLN A 82 3.70 -15.27 -3.82
CA GLN A 82 4.45 -15.28 -2.57
C GLN A 82 5.05 -13.89 -2.31
N PHE A 83 5.23 -13.55 -1.05
CA PHE A 83 5.77 -12.24 -0.67
C PHE A 83 7.12 -11.96 -1.32
N ASP A 84 8.03 -12.91 -1.30
CA ASP A 84 9.36 -12.73 -1.87
C ASP A 84 9.35 -12.50 -3.38
N GLU A 85 8.53 -13.25 -4.11
CA GLU A 85 8.38 -13.08 -5.56
C GLU A 85 7.88 -11.67 -5.90
N ILE A 86 6.87 -11.20 -5.17
CA ILE A 86 6.18 -9.94 -5.49
C ILE A 86 6.93 -8.72 -4.92
N HIS A 87 7.48 -8.80 -3.71
CA HIS A 87 8.06 -7.64 -3.02
C HIS A 87 9.57 -7.53 -3.17
N ALA A 88 10.28 -8.64 -3.47
CA ALA A 88 11.74 -8.63 -3.58
C ALA A 88 12.22 -8.98 -4.99
N ILE A 89 11.89 -10.17 -5.51
CA ILE A 89 12.42 -10.65 -6.82
C ILE A 89 11.90 -9.77 -7.96
N TRP A 90 10.60 -9.42 -7.95
CA TRP A 90 10.04 -8.47 -8.90
C TRP A 90 10.77 -7.12 -8.86
N LEU A 91 11.01 -6.57 -7.66
CA LEU A 91 11.73 -5.28 -7.53
C LEU A 91 13.18 -5.37 -7.97
N LYS A 92 13.87 -6.49 -7.73
CA LYS A 92 15.22 -6.72 -8.27
C LYS A 92 15.20 -6.65 -9.80
N LYS A 93 14.23 -7.34 -10.44
CA LYS A 93 14.06 -7.31 -11.90
C LYS A 93 13.76 -5.90 -12.39
N LEU A 94 12.79 -5.20 -11.78
CA LEU A 94 12.39 -3.85 -12.17
C LEU A 94 13.53 -2.85 -12.00
N ALA A 95 14.26 -2.90 -10.89
CA ALA A 95 15.47 -2.09 -10.67
C ALA A 95 16.54 -2.31 -11.72
N GLY A 96 16.74 -3.56 -12.15
CA GLY A 96 17.64 -3.91 -13.26
C GLY A 96 17.25 -3.25 -14.57
N LEU A 97 15.96 -3.27 -14.93
CA LEU A 97 15.42 -2.62 -16.13
C LEU A 97 15.57 -1.09 -16.05
N ILE A 98 15.27 -0.49 -14.90
CA ILE A 98 15.44 0.94 -14.65
C ILE A 98 16.88 1.37 -14.86
N LYS A 99 17.85 0.61 -14.32
CA LYS A 99 19.28 0.84 -14.50
C LYS A 99 19.68 0.74 -15.97
N GLN A 100 19.26 -0.33 -16.67
CA GLN A 100 19.62 -0.58 -18.07
C GLN A 100 19.08 0.49 -19.02
N LEU A 101 17.84 0.94 -18.79
CA LEU A 101 17.19 2.00 -19.58
C LEU A 101 17.56 3.42 -19.12
N LYS A 102 18.39 3.56 -18.10
CA LYS A 102 18.79 4.85 -17.50
C LYS A 102 17.59 5.73 -17.12
N ILE A 103 16.49 5.10 -16.62
CA ILE A 103 15.29 5.83 -16.19
C ILE A 103 15.67 6.70 -15.01
N LYS A 104 15.34 8.00 -15.10
CA LYS A 104 15.83 9.03 -14.18
C LYS A 104 15.12 8.98 -12.82
N ARG A 105 13.83 8.64 -12.81
CA ARG A 105 12.98 8.72 -11.60
C ARG A 105 12.32 7.38 -11.28
N PHE A 106 12.42 6.96 -10.02
CA PHE A 106 11.76 5.74 -9.54
C PHE A 106 11.10 5.99 -8.17
N ILE A 107 9.80 5.73 -8.06
CA ILE A 107 9.04 5.83 -6.82
C ILE A 107 8.49 4.46 -6.45
N HIS A 108 8.66 4.06 -5.20
CA HIS A 108 8.20 2.75 -4.72
C HIS A 108 7.38 2.87 -3.43
N LEU A 109 6.24 2.15 -3.39
CA LEU A 109 5.44 1.98 -2.19
C LEU A 109 5.87 0.72 -1.43
N SER A 110 6.52 0.95 -0.29
CA SER A 110 6.88 -0.08 0.68
C SER A 110 5.82 -0.17 1.80
N ALA A 111 6.23 -0.36 3.04
CA ALA A 111 5.37 -0.37 4.22
C ALA A 111 6.14 0.12 5.45
N LEU A 112 5.45 0.77 6.39
CA LEU A 112 6.02 1.05 7.71
C LEU A 112 6.55 -0.23 8.35
N ARG A 113 7.65 -0.11 9.11
CA ARG A 113 8.33 -1.24 9.79
C ARG A 113 8.90 -2.30 8.83
N ALA A 114 9.10 -1.97 7.54
CA ALA A 114 9.90 -2.79 6.64
C ALA A 114 11.36 -2.80 7.12
N GLU A 115 11.76 -3.85 7.83
CA GLU A 115 13.05 -3.98 8.52
C GLU A 115 13.62 -5.39 8.31
N LYS A 116 14.97 -5.51 8.39
CA LYS A 116 15.68 -6.79 8.21
C LYS A 116 15.19 -7.85 9.19
N ASN A 117 15.01 -7.47 10.44
CA ASN A 117 14.64 -8.37 11.55
C ASN A 117 13.14 -8.27 11.91
N ALA A 118 12.29 -7.74 11.03
CA ALA A 118 10.86 -7.72 11.26
C ALA A 118 10.30 -9.13 11.53
N PRO A 119 9.26 -9.28 12.36
CA PRO A 119 8.75 -10.60 12.73
C PRO A 119 8.02 -11.32 11.58
N SER A 120 7.41 -10.58 10.65
CA SER A 120 6.63 -11.13 9.55
C SER A 120 7.44 -11.31 8.27
N LYS A 121 7.06 -12.28 7.45
CA LYS A 121 7.61 -12.49 6.11
C LYS A 121 7.29 -11.30 5.19
N TYR A 122 6.08 -10.75 5.32
CA TYR A 122 5.63 -9.57 4.58
C TYR A 122 6.62 -8.40 4.75
N LEU A 123 6.87 -7.96 5.99
CA LEU A 123 7.76 -6.82 6.26
C LEU A 123 9.21 -7.10 5.83
N LYS A 124 9.70 -8.34 6.05
CA LYS A 124 11.03 -8.75 5.58
C LYS A 124 11.15 -8.69 4.06
N SER A 125 10.12 -9.13 3.33
CA SER A 125 10.13 -9.11 1.87
C SER A 125 10.10 -7.68 1.31
N LYS A 126 9.31 -6.79 1.94
CA LYS A 126 9.32 -5.35 1.61
C LYS A 126 10.72 -4.75 1.81
N PHE A 127 11.34 -5.01 2.95
CA PHE A 127 12.71 -4.55 3.22
C PHE A 127 13.72 -5.04 2.18
N ARG A 128 13.68 -6.32 1.79
CA ARG A 128 14.57 -6.86 0.74
C ARG A 128 14.39 -6.13 -0.59
N GLY A 129 13.13 -5.86 -0.97
CA GLY A 129 12.83 -5.09 -2.17
C GLY A 129 13.43 -3.68 -2.14
N GLU A 130 13.33 -2.98 -1.01
CA GLU A 130 13.95 -1.67 -0.82
C GLU A 130 15.48 -1.72 -0.98
N LYS A 131 16.12 -2.76 -0.44
CA LYS A 131 17.57 -2.96 -0.58
C LYS A 131 17.98 -3.11 -2.05
N TYR A 132 17.24 -3.90 -2.84
CA TYR A 132 17.52 -4.00 -4.28
C TYR A 132 17.39 -2.66 -5.00
N ILE A 133 16.42 -1.82 -4.65
CA ILE A 133 16.31 -0.47 -5.22
C ILE A 133 17.57 0.34 -4.90
N GLN A 134 17.96 0.39 -3.62
CA GLN A 134 19.10 1.18 -3.16
C GLN A 134 20.43 0.72 -3.79
N GLU A 135 20.61 -0.58 -3.96
CA GLU A 135 21.85 -1.17 -4.49
C GLU A 135 21.94 -1.07 -6.02
N ILE A 136 20.85 -1.30 -6.74
CA ILE A 136 20.83 -1.40 -8.19
C ILE A 136 20.59 -0.04 -8.85
N CYS A 137 19.66 0.76 -8.32
CA CYS A 137 19.26 2.05 -8.88
C CYS A 137 20.13 3.22 -8.39
N LYS A 138 21.43 3.01 -8.13
CA LYS A 138 22.34 4.06 -7.60
C LYS A 138 22.37 5.32 -8.45
N ALA A 139 22.27 5.19 -9.78
CA ALA A 139 22.28 6.32 -10.72
C ALA A 139 20.90 6.98 -10.90
N SER A 140 19.82 6.32 -10.50
CA SER A 140 18.46 6.86 -10.61
C SER A 140 18.06 7.62 -9.34
N ASN A 141 17.18 8.59 -9.49
CA ASN A 141 16.62 9.35 -8.39
C ASN A 141 15.41 8.57 -7.82
N TRP A 142 15.66 7.62 -6.94
CA TRP A 142 14.61 6.84 -6.32
C TRP A 142 14.06 7.52 -5.06
N THR A 143 12.79 7.26 -4.75
CA THR A 143 12.14 7.59 -3.47
C THR A 143 11.32 6.39 -3.04
N ILE A 144 11.39 6.04 -1.77
CA ILE A 144 10.62 4.95 -1.17
C ILE A 144 9.69 5.56 -0.13
N PHE A 145 8.39 5.33 -0.28
CA PHE A 145 7.40 5.66 0.73
C PHE A 145 7.04 4.41 1.53
N ARG A 146 7.07 4.52 2.84
CA ARG A 146 6.63 3.52 3.80
C ARG A 146 5.36 4.00 4.49
N PRO A 147 4.19 3.81 3.87
CA PRO A 147 2.94 4.20 4.50
C PRO A 147 2.57 3.28 5.66
N SER A 148 1.87 3.83 6.64
CA SER A 148 1.02 3.08 7.56
C SER A 148 -0.15 2.45 6.79
N VAL A 149 -1.11 1.86 7.49
CA VAL A 149 -2.36 1.41 6.87
C VAL A 149 -3.01 2.58 6.13
N VAL A 150 -3.31 2.36 4.85
CA VAL A 150 -3.93 3.37 3.99
C VAL A 150 -5.44 3.12 3.94
N PHE A 151 -6.24 4.15 4.20
CA PHE A 151 -7.69 4.08 4.15
C PHE A 151 -8.28 4.94 3.02
N GLY A 152 -9.47 4.56 2.56
CA GLY A 152 -10.22 5.23 1.51
C GLY A 152 -11.35 4.36 0.98
N GLU A 153 -12.10 4.83 -0.01
CA GLU A 153 -13.34 4.20 -0.48
C GLU A 153 -13.16 2.72 -0.85
N ASN A 154 -12.06 2.37 -1.52
CA ASN A 154 -11.79 1.02 -2.02
C ASN A 154 -10.69 0.30 -1.23
N ASP A 155 -10.40 0.71 0.02
CA ASP A 155 -9.41 0.03 0.84
C ASP A 155 -9.88 -1.36 1.28
N SER A 156 -8.93 -2.23 1.61
CA SER A 156 -9.23 -3.59 2.07
C SER A 156 -9.20 -3.74 3.60
N PHE A 157 -8.80 -2.71 4.36
CA PHE A 157 -8.64 -2.79 5.81
C PHE A 157 -9.89 -2.26 6.52
N ILE A 158 -10.22 -0.97 6.36
CA ILE A 158 -11.41 -0.37 7.00
C ILE A 158 -12.68 -1.03 6.47
N ASN A 159 -12.79 -1.22 5.15
CA ASN A 159 -13.95 -1.86 4.53
C ASN A 159 -14.15 -3.31 5.00
N LEU A 160 -13.08 -4.07 5.27
CA LEU A 160 -13.20 -5.42 5.83
C LEU A 160 -13.85 -5.38 7.21
N PHE A 161 -13.34 -4.52 8.10
CA PHE A 161 -13.87 -4.41 9.46
C PHE A 161 -15.27 -3.80 9.49
N SER A 162 -15.57 -2.85 8.61
CA SER A 162 -16.93 -2.32 8.44
C SER A 162 -17.93 -3.41 8.08
N LYS A 163 -17.58 -4.30 7.14
CA LYS A 163 -18.40 -5.47 6.80
C LYS A 163 -18.57 -6.43 7.99
N MET A 164 -17.49 -6.73 8.71
CA MET A 164 -17.60 -7.57 9.91
C MET A 164 -18.52 -6.94 10.95
N ILE A 165 -18.36 -5.66 11.23
CA ILE A 165 -19.19 -4.90 12.17
C ILE A 165 -20.64 -4.85 11.72
N GLN A 166 -20.90 -4.76 10.42
CA GLN A 166 -22.26 -4.75 9.86
C GLN A 166 -23.03 -6.03 10.21
N PHE A 167 -22.38 -7.20 10.14
CA PHE A 167 -23.07 -8.50 10.23
C PHE A 167 -22.85 -9.25 11.53
N LEU A 168 -21.75 -9.02 12.26
CA LEU A 168 -21.41 -9.78 13.45
C LEU A 168 -21.75 -9.00 14.73
N PRO A 169 -22.57 -9.54 15.66
CA PRO A 169 -22.86 -8.88 16.94
C PRO A 169 -21.69 -8.94 17.92
N ILE A 170 -20.81 -9.97 17.78
CA ILE A 170 -19.63 -10.18 18.62
C ILE A 170 -18.41 -10.24 17.72
N ILE A 171 -17.37 -9.49 18.05
CA ILE A 171 -16.12 -9.42 17.32
C ILE A 171 -14.97 -9.78 18.26
N PHE A 172 -14.28 -10.87 17.95
CA PHE A 172 -13.06 -11.26 18.64
C PHE A 172 -11.88 -10.46 18.11
N VAL A 173 -11.22 -9.71 18.99
CA VAL A 173 -10.16 -8.77 18.60
C VAL A 173 -8.80 -9.36 18.91
N VAL A 174 -8.08 -9.76 17.86
CA VAL A 174 -6.69 -10.20 17.95
C VAL A 174 -5.78 -9.00 18.11
N SER A 175 -4.64 -9.14 18.80
CA SER A 175 -3.64 -8.06 18.97
C SER A 175 -4.26 -6.70 19.30
N SER A 176 -5.25 -6.66 20.20
CA SER A 176 -6.11 -5.50 20.50
C SER A 176 -5.33 -4.23 20.88
N LYS A 177 -4.11 -4.37 21.41
CA LYS A 177 -3.21 -3.27 21.82
C LYS A 177 -2.27 -2.79 20.71
N ALA A 178 -2.17 -3.50 19.56
CA ALA A 178 -1.35 -3.08 18.43
C ALA A 178 -1.76 -1.70 17.94
N LYS A 179 -0.79 -0.83 17.68
CA LYS A 179 -1.07 0.56 17.30
C LYS A 179 -0.95 0.74 15.79
N PHE A 180 -1.81 1.58 15.26
CA PHE A 180 -1.86 1.99 13.86
C PHE A 180 -1.95 3.51 13.76
N GLN A 181 -1.37 4.06 12.70
CA GLN A 181 -1.43 5.48 12.37
C GLN A 181 -1.99 5.65 10.95
N PRO A 182 -3.28 5.33 10.72
CA PRO A 182 -3.87 5.26 9.38
C PRO A 182 -3.72 6.57 8.62
N ILE A 183 -3.33 6.50 7.34
CA ILE A 183 -3.22 7.64 6.44
C ILE A 183 -4.29 7.57 5.35
N ALA A 184 -4.92 8.70 5.03
CA ALA A 184 -5.87 8.78 3.93
C ALA A 184 -5.16 8.55 2.58
N VAL A 185 -5.80 7.83 1.68
CA VAL A 185 -5.26 7.60 0.34
C VAL A 185 -5.02 8.91 -0.40
N ASN A 186 -5.89 9.91 -0.24
CA ASN A 186 -5.76 11.21 -0.86
C ASN A 186 -4.48 11.94 -0.41
N ASP A 187 -4.16 11.90 0.89
CA ASP A 187 -2.93 12.48 1.42
C ASP A 187 -1.70 11.75 0.86
N LEU A 188 -1.72 10.41 0.88
CA LEU A 188 -0.62 9.61 0.33
C LEU A 188 -0.40 9.92 -1.16
N ILE A 189 -1.48 10.04 -1.94
CA ILE A 189 -1.39 10.35 -3.37
C ILE A 189 -0.85 11.77 -3.60
N SER A 190 -1.31 12.76 -2.84
CA SER A 190 -0.77 14.12 -2.90
C SER A 190 0.74 14.14 -2.62
N ILE A 191 1.18 13.44 -1.57
CA ILE A 191 2.61 13.28 -1.22
C ILE A 191 3.40 12.66 -2.39
N ILE A 192 2.89 11.59 -2.99
CA ILE A 192 3.55 10.92 -4.12
C ILE A 192 3.65 11.87 -5.33
N VAL A 193 2.55 12.52 -5.71
CA VAL A 193 2.51 13.43 -6.87
C VAL A 193 3.48 14.60 -6.67
N LYS A 194 3.47 15.25 -5.50
CA LYS A 194 4.41 16.32 -5.16
C LYS A 194 5.87 15.88 -5.22
N SER A 195 6.14 14.62 -4.88
CA SER A 195 7.51 14.08 -4.87
C SER A 195 8.09 13.79 -6.25
N ILE A 196 7.28 13.69 -7.32
CA ILE A 196 7.73 13.25 -8.64
C ILE A 196 8.91 14.10 -9.12
N ASP A 197 8.75 15.43 -9.09
CA ASP A 197 9.73 16.38 -9.59
C ASP A 197 10.54 17.07 -8.47
N ASP A 198 10.22 16.83 -7.20
CA ASP A 198 10.92 17.44 -6.07
C ASP A 198 12.26 16.72 -5.81
N LYS A 199 13.35 17.42 -6.18
CA LYS A 199 14.72 16.95 -5.99
C LYS A 199 15.08 16.69 -4.53
N LYS A 200 14.40 17.32 -3.56
CA LYS A 200 14.62 17.07 -2.13
C LYS A 200 14.24 15.66 -1.70
N THR A 201 13.42 14.98 -2.50
CA THR A 201 12.96 13.62 -2.22
C THR A 201 13.86 12.53 -2.78
N PHE A 202 14.87 12.89 -3.58
CA PHE A 202 15.72 11.94 -4.26
C PHE A 202 16.61 11.15 -3.29
N LYS A 203 16.68 9.84 -3.50
CA LYS A 203 17.45 8.87 -2.69
C LYS A 203 17.06 8.85 -1.22
N LYS A 204 15.77 9.09 -0.93
CA LYS A 204 15.23 9.12 0.43
C LYS A 204 14.13 8.08 0.64
N ILE A 205 13.99 7.72 1.90
CA ILE A 205 12.90 6.87 2.42
C ILE A 205 12.06 7.76 3.34
N TYR A 206 10.75 7.75 3.15
CA TYR A 206 9.79 8.53 3.94
C TYR A 206 8.83 7.60 4.67
N ASN A 207 8.75 7.74 5.99
CA ASN A 207 7.76 7.06 6.81
C ASN A 207 6.53 7.96 6.92
N VAL A 208 5.40 7.54 6.34
CA VAL A 208 4.21 8.38 6.24
C VAL A 208 3.03 7.73 6.97
N GLY A 209 2.50 8.45 7.95
CA GLY A 209 1.33 8.08 8.72
C GLY A 209 0.28 9.18 8.70
N GLY A 210 -0.91 8.89 9.16
CA GLY A 210 -1.95 9.89 9.36
C GLY A 210 -1.71 10.76 10.60
N PRO A 211 -2.67 11.64 10.95
CA PRO A 211 -2.49 12.59 12.05
C PRO A 211 -2.63 11.96 13.43
N LYS A 212 -3.38 10.86 13.56
CA LYS A 212 -3.71 10.23 14.85
C LYS A 212 -3.27 8.77 14.92
N ILE A 213 -2.99 8.33 16.14
CA ILE A 213 -2.62 6.94 16.46
C ILE A 213 -3.79 6.28 17.19
N TYR A 214 -4.13 5.07 16.76
CA TYR A 214 -5.21 4.26 17.35
C TYR A 214 -4.66 2.92 17.77
N THR A 215 -5.16 2.38 18.90
CA THR A 215 -5.02 0.93 19.13
C THR A 215 -5.98 0.20 18.20
N PHE A 216 -5.70 -1.07 17.88
CA PHE A 216 -6.60 -1.85 17.03
C PHE A 216 -8.02 -1.92 17.62
N MET A 217 -8.13 -2.06 18.95
CA MET A 217 -9.40 -2.02 19.65
C MET A 217 -10.12 -0.67 19.47
N SER A 218 -9.42 0.46 19.66
CA SER A 218 -10.04 1.78 19.52
C SER A 218 -10.46 2.08 18.09
N LEU A 219 -9.70 1.58 17.11
CA LEU A 219 -10.02 1.70 15.68
C LEU A 219 -11.32 0.96 15.33
N LEU A 220 -11.47 -0.29 15.81
CA LEU A 220 -12.70 -1.06 15.57
C LEU A 220 -13.92 -0.42 16.25
N LYS A 221 -13.75 0.11 17.47
CA LYS A 221 -14.82 0.85 18.17
C LYS A 221 -15.19 2.13 17.42
N LEU A 222 -14.21 2.85 16.89
CA LEU A 222 -14.44 4.06 16.08
C LEU A 222 -15.29 3.73 14.84
N ILE A 223 -14.93 2.68 14.08
CA ILE A 223 -15.73 2.23 12.93
C ILE A 223 -17.15 1.81 13.37
N SER A 224 -17.27 1.10 14.47
CA SER A 224 -18.57 0.66 15.00
C SER A 224 -19.48 1.85 15.37
N ASN A 225 -18.90 2.86 16.00
CA ASN A 225 -19.64 4.07 16.41
C ASN A 225 -20.07 4.88 15.18
N SER A 226 -19.20 5.07 14.19
CA SER A 226 -19.57 5.79 12.96
C SER A 226 -20.70 5.08 12.22
N MET A 227 -20.74 3.76 12.22
CA MET A 227 -21.85 2.99 11.62
C MET A 227 -23.10 2.93 12.49
N HIS A 228 -23.16 3.60 13.65
CA HIS A 228 -24.25 3.52 14.63
C HIS A 228 -24.57 2.06 15.04
N LYS A 229 -23.55 1.19 15.11
CA LYS A 229 -23.69 -0.21 15.51
C LYS A 229 -23.06 -0.46 16.88
N GLN A 230 -23.86 -0.88 17.84
CA GLN A 230 -23.35 -1.38 19.12
C GLN A 230 -22.90 -2.83 18.97
N ARG A 231 -21.61 -3.10 19.16
CA ARG A 231 -21.02 -4.44 19.04
C ARG A 231 -20.22 -4.79 20.29
N LEU A 232 -20.22 -6.09 20.62
CA LEU A 232 -19.38 -6.59 21.70
C LEU A 232 -18.00 -6.93 21.15
N PHE A 233 -16.97 -6.23 21.62
CA PHE A 233 -15.58 -6.48 21.25
C PHE A 233 -14.88 -7.25 22.38
N ILE A 234 -14.42 -8.48 22.09
CA ILE A 234 -13.75 -9.36 23.04
C ILE A 234 -12.27 -9.46 22.69
N PRO A 235 -11.36 -8.85 23.48
CA PRO A 235 -9.93 -8.97 23.23
C PRO A 235 -9.46 -10.40 23.50
N LEU A 236 -8.72 -10.97 22.55
CA LEU A 236 -8.14 -12.28 22.69
C LEU A 236 -6.71 -12.20 23.24
N SER A 237 -6.35 -13.18 24.08
CA SER A 237 -4.95 -13.39 24.44
C SER A 237 -4.11 -13.77 23.21
N ARG A 238 -2.77 -13.66 23.30
CA ARG A 238 -1.89 -14.01 22.19
C ARG A 238 -2.12 -15.43 21.68
N ASN A 239 -2.19 -16.41 22.58
CA ASN A 239 -2.36 -17.82 22.20
C ASN A 239 -3.70 -18.08 21.53
N LEU A 240 -4.79 -17.52 22.06
CA LEU A 240 -6.12 -17.63 21.45
C LEU A 240 -6.17 -16.92 20.09
N SER A 241 -5.50 -15.78 19.94
CA SER A 241 -5.39 -15.10 18.65
C SER A 241 -4.73 -15.98 17.58
N TYR A 242 -3.62 -16.65 17.91
CA TYR A 242 -2.94 -17.57 16.99
C TYR A 242 -3.78 -18.80 16.68
N ALA A 243 -4.47 -19.37 17.66
CA ALA A 243 -5.37 -20.53 17.45
C ALA A 243 -6.53 -20.15 16.53
N MET A 244 -7.20 -19.03 16.80
CA MET A 244 -8.31 -18.54 15.97
C MET A 244 -7.85 -18.25 14.53
N VAL A 245 -6.75 -17.54 14.34
CA VAL A 245 -6.26 -17.19 13.00
C VAL A 245 -5.84 -18.44 12.23
N ARG A 246 -5.28 -19.46 12.90
CA ARG A 246 -4.98 -20.74 12.27
C ARG A 246 -6.23 -21.42 11.70
N LEU A 247 -7.36 -21.34 12.39
CA LEU A 247 -8.64 -21.83 11.89
C LEU A 247 -9.15 -21.00 10.72
N LEU A 248 -9.05 -19.67 10.80
CA LEU A 248 -9.49 -18.76 9.73
C LEU A 248 -8.65 -18.88 8.44
N GLU A 249 -7.40 -19.32 8.51
CA GLU A 249 -6.56 -19.57 7.32
C GLU A 249 -7.10 -20.70 6.41
N PHE A 250 -7.96 -21.59 6.92
CA PHE A 250 -8.66 -22.60 6.11
C PHE A 250 -9.88 -22.03 5.37
N SER A 251 -10.33 -20.83 5.73
CA SER A 251 -11.43 -20.16 5.01
C SER A 251 -10.99 -19.76 3.60
N PRO A 252 -11.87 -19.87 2.59
CA PRO A 252 -11.59 -19.41 1.23
C PRO A 252 -11.34 -17.89 1.20
N VAL A 253 -11.92 -17.12 2.12
CA VAL A 253 -11.68 -15.71 2.31
C VAL A 253 -10.69 -15.53 3.45
N LYS A 254 -9.44 -15.20 3.13
CA LYS A 254 -8.40 -14.94 4.14
C LYS A 254 -8.60 -13.56 4.77
N LEU A 255 -9.38 -13.49 5.83
CA LEU A 255 -9.61 -12.24 6.58
C LEU A 255 -8.35 -11.75 7.29
N ILE A 256 -7.63 -12.69 7.93
CA ILE A 256 -6.38 -12.41 8.64
C ILE A 256 -5.51 -13.67 8.61
N THR A 257 -4.20 -13.52 8.58
CA THR A 257 -3.24 -14.63 8.58
C THR A 257 -2.30 -14.54 9.77
N ARG A 258 -1.60 -15.65 10.08
CA ARG A 258 -0.56 -15.65 11.12
C ARG A 258 0.58 -14.66 10.80
N ASP A 259 0.86 -14.40 9.52
CA ASP A 259 1.85 -13.40 9.14
C ASP A 259 1.37 -11.97 9.43
N ASN A 260 0.07 -11.71 9.28
CA ASN A 260 -0.51 -10.44 9.73
C ASN A 260 -0.40 -10.27 11.25
N LEU A 261 -0.68 -11.33 12.06
CA LEU A 261 -0.47 -11.26 13.52
C LEU A 261 0.98 -10.92 13.86
N LYS A 262 1.94 -11.56 13.17
CA LYS A 262 3.36 -11.24 13.35
C LYS A 262 3.67 -9.78 12.98
N SER A 263 3.06 -9.25 11.92
CA SER A 263 3.22 -7.83 11.56
C SER A 263 2.69 -6.92 12.67
N MET A 264 1.58 -7.30 13.33
CA MET A 264 0.98 -6.55 14.45
C MET A 264 1.77 -6.65 15.77
N GLU A 265 2.83 -7.45 15.85
CA GLU A 265 3.77 -7.43 16.98
C GLU A 265 4.61 -6.14 16.99
N LEU A 266 4.70 -5.45 15.88
CA LEU A 266 5.29 -4.12 15.76
C LEU A 266 4.18 -3.08 15.59
N ASP A 267 4.23 -2.00 16.38
CA ASP A 267 3.34 -0.87 16.20
C ASP A 267 3.52 -0.28 14.79
N ASN A 268 2.44 -0.17 14.04
CA ASN A 268 2.42 0.41 12.69
C ASN A 268 2.31 1.94 12.77
N VAL A 269 3.26 2.54 13.47
CA VAL A 269 3.35 3.98 13.74
C VAL A 269 4.74 4.49 13.43
N THR A 270 4.87 5.77 13.17
CA THR A 270 6.16 6.44 12.97
C THR A 270 6.39 7.48 14.08
N THR A 271 7.61 7.56 14.60
CA THR A 271 8.02 8.57 15.58
C THR A 271 8.19 9.95 14.93
N ILE A 272 8.65 9.95 13.68
CA ILE A 272 8.77 11.15 12.85
C ILE A 272 7.87 10.92 11.65
N ASN A 273 6.78 11.67 11.57
CA ASN A 273 5.85 11.58 10.46
C ASN A 273 6.30 12.48 9.31
N ASP A 274 6.94 11.87 8.33
CA ASP A 274 7.45 12.58 7.16
C ASP A 274 6.35 13.13 6.25
N ALA A 275 5.09 12.74 6.43
CA ALA A 275 3.97 13.27 5.67
C ALA A 275 3.86 14.81 5.80
N TYR A 276 4.20 15.34 6.97
CA TYR A 276 4.18 16.79 7.23
C TYR A 276 5.27 17.57 6.50
N GLN A 277 6.23 16.91 5.85
CA GLN A 277 7.15 17.60 4.93
C GLN A 277 6.49 17.97 3.59
N PHE A 278 5.33 17.35 3.28
CA PHE A 278 4.60 17.56 2.03
C PHE A 278 3.24 18.22 2.25
N GLU A 279 2.58 17.93 3.37
CA GLU A 279 1.24 18.39 3.70
C GLU A 279 1.22 19.05 5.08
N SER A 280 0.64 20.23 5.19
CA SER A 280 0.48 20.92 6.47
C SER A 280 -0.62 20.31 7.34
N THR A 281 -1.64 19.74 6.70
CA THR A 281 -2.79 19.09 7.35
C THR A 281 -3.05 17.76 6.69
N LEU A 282 -3.41 16.77 7.49
CA LEU A 282 -3.74 15.42 7.04
C LEU A 282 -5.18 15.08 7.42
N ILE A 283 -5.84 14.28 6.59
CA ILE A 283 -7.23 13.86 6.78
C ILE A 283 -7.30 12.88 7.95
N GLU A 284 -8.14 13.20 8.94
CA GLU A 284 -8.42 12.31 10.06
C GLU A 284 -9.36 11.17 9.64
N LEU A 285 -9.19 10.01 10.27
CA LEU A 285 -10.04 8.85 10.00
C LEU A 285 -11.49 9.13 10.38
N GLU A 286 -11.74 9.86 11.48
CA GLU A 286 -13.07 10.27 11.91
C GLU A 286 -13.79 11.06 10.81
N THR A 287 -13.14 12.08 10.28
CA THR A 287 -13.69 12.92 9.20
C THR A 287 -14.05 12.10 7.95
N TYR A 288 -13.26 11.07 7.66
CA TYR A 288 -13.55 10.16 6.54
C TYR A 288 -14.76 9.27 6.84
N LEU A 289 -14.81 8.69 8.05
CA LEU A 289 -15.91 7.80 8.46
C LEU A 289 -17.26 8.54 8.55
N ASP A 290 -17.26 9.79 9.01
CA ASP A 290 -18.47 10.62 9.07
C ASP A 290 -19.06 10.85 7.68
N LYS A 291 -18.21 11.12 6.68
CA LYS A 291 -18.63 11.29 5.27
C LYS A 291 -19.20 10.04 4.61
N LEU A 292 -18.90 8.85 5.13
CA LEU A 292 -19.48 7.60 4.58
C LEU A 292 -20.93 7.38 5.04
N ASN A 293 -21.38 8.12 6.05
CA ASN A 293 -22.72 7.98 6.63
C ASN A 293 -23.71 9.06 6.15
N ASP A 294 -23.18 10.12 5.52
CA ASP A 294 -23.94 11.17 4.81
C ASP A 294 -24.29 10.71 3.39
#